data_02da94e43dfb12f37469f7dde5255a73
#
_entry.id   02da94e43dfb12f37469f7dde5255a73
#
_cell.length_a   1.000
_cell.length_b   1.000
_cell.length_c   1.000
_cell.angle_alpha   90.00
_cell.angle_beta   90.00
_cell.angle_gamma   90.00
#
_symmetry.space_group_name_H-M   'P 1'
#
loop_
_entity.id
_entity.type
_entity.pdbx_description
1 polymer ?
#
loop_
_entity_poly.entity_id
_entity_poly.type
_entity_poly.pdbx_seq_one_letter_code
_entity_poly.pdbx_strand_id
1 'polypeptide(L)'
;MRLSDFQDGLASALLPPPGASVPPPAWLDALLAQPGFAVYRNTVAKGCIDALQANYPAVHALVGTDWLRAAAHAFVHKHPPTDGRLMAYGAGFAEFLEGFGPAANLPYLGAVARLDRCWTESHLAADAPALQAAWLAQQAPEALALLRLQPHPAARWQWCAEHPAYTLWQCQRDGLPWDADQPWQGEGALLTRPHDAVQWAPLPHAGCALLDACAAGATFEDAAAQALQADPTADLPALVALLLRSGALRAPETSLN
;
A
#
# COMPACT_ATOMS: atom_id res chain seq x y z
N MET A 1 30.11 3.04 -24.00
CA MET A 1 28.88 3.37 -23.23
C MET A 1 28.45 2.09 -22.55
N ARG A 2 28.20 2.11 -21.24
CA ARG A 2 27.65 0.96 -20.50
C ARG A 2 26.16 0.88 -20.77
N LEU A 3 25.57 -0.30 -20.62
CA LEU A 3 24.12 -0.49 -20.78
C LEU A 3 23.33 0.36 -19.80
N SER A 4 23.78 0.46 -18.54
CA SER A 4 23.19 1.33 -17.52
C SER A 4 23.15 2.80 -17.97
N ASP A 5 24.27 3.33 -18.49
CA ASP A 5 24.34 4.73 -18.95
C ASP A 5 23.32 5.02 -20.07
N PHE A 6 23.12 4.03 -20.96
CA PHE A 6 22.12 4.09 -22.02
C PHE A 6 20.70 4.09 -21.42
N GLN A 7 20.40 3.16 -20.52
CA GLN A 7 19.09 3.03 -19.90
C GLN A 7 18.71 4.28 -19.10
N ASP A 8 19.63 4.80 -18.28
CA ASP A 8 19.41 5.99 -17.47
C ASP A 8 19.20 7.23 -18.33
N GLY A 9 20.02 7.41 -19.39
CA GLY A 9 19.86 8.52 -20.32
C GLY A 9 18.54 8.45 -21.08
N LEU A 10 18.15 7.26 -21.55
CA LEU A 10 16.88 7.06 -22.25
C LEU A 10 15.68 7.30 -21.33
N ALA A 11 15.71 6.77 -20.12
CA ALA A 11 14.64 6.96 -19.13
C ALA A 11 14.44 8.44 -18.80
N SER A 12 15.56 9.17 -18.57
CA SER A 12 15.53 10.62 -18.31
C SER A 12 14.99 11.44 -19.49
N ALA A 13 15.23 10.98 -20.71
CA ALA A 13 14.70 11.64 -21.91
C ALA A 13 13.21 11.35 -22.16
N LEU A 14 12.73 10.18 -21.73
CA LEU A 14 11.31 9.80 -21.87
C LEU A 14 10.43 10.50 -20.83
N LEU A 15 10.89 10.60 -19.59
CA LEU A 15 10.18 11.23 -18.47
C LEU A 15 11.13 12.20 -17.75
N PRO A 16 11.42 13.37 -18.37
CA PRO A 16 12.33 14.34 -17.78
C PRO A 16 11.77 14.85 -16.44
N PRO A 17 12.58 14.85 -15.36
CA PRO A 17 12.14 15.42 -14.09
C PRO A 17 11.90 16.92 -14.23
N PRO A 18 10.97 17.50 -13.44
CA PRO A 18 10.70 18.94 -13.47
C PRO A 18 11.98 19.73 -13.19
N GLY A 19 12.26 20.74 -14.02
CA GLY A 19 13.43 21.58 -13.83
C GLY A 19 14.78 20.94 -14.16
N ALA A 20 14.80 19.82 -14.86
CA ALA A 20 16.04 19.21 -15.35
C ALA A 20 16.82 20.25 -16.20
N SER A 21 17.90 20.77 -15.62
CA SER A 21 18.81 21.73 -16.27
C SER A 21 19.98 21.03 -16.98
N VAL A 22 20.13 19.71 -16.79
CA VAL A 22 21.20 18.93 -17.42
C VAL A 22 20.74 18.54 -18.82
N PRO A 23 21.44 19.01 -19.87
CA PRO A 23 21.10 18.59 -21.23
C PRO A 23 21.29 17.06 -21.37
N PRO A 24 20.45 16.42 -22.20
CA PRO A 24 20.61 15.00 -22.47
C PRO A 24 22.00 14.72 -23.05
N PRO A 25 22.55 13.53 -22.82
CA PRO A 25 23.85 13.15 -23.40
C PRO A 25 23.82 13.27 -24.93
N ALA A 26 24.90 13.78 -25.54
CA ALA A 26 24.97 14.04 -27.00
C ALA A 26 24.65 12.81 -27.87
N TRP A 27 24.85 11.58 -27.37
CA TRP A 27 24.47 10.36 -28.11
C TRP A 27 22.95 10.19 -28.27
N LEU A 28 22.13 10.89 -27.47
CA LEU A 28 20.67 10.90 -27.60
C LEU A 28 20.15 11.89 -28.64
N ASP A 29 20.94 12.87 -29.05
CA ASP A 29 20.48 13.96 -29.92
C ASP A 29 19.83 13.44 -31.21
N ALA A 30 20.45 12.45 -31.85
CA ALA A 30 19.92 11.84 -33.07
C ALA A 30 18.58 11.10 -32.83
N LEU A 31 18.37 10.53 -31.64
CA LEU A 31 17.14 9.87 -31.26
C LEU A 31 16.04 10.88 -30.92
N LEU A 32 16.39 11.92 -30.18
CA LEU A 32 15.47 13.00 -29.78
C LEU A 32 14.96 13.80 -31.00
N ALA A 33 15.80 13.93 -32.05
CA ALA A 33 15.43 14.60 -33.29
C ALA A 33 14.42 13.80 -34.16
N GLN A 34 14.19 12.52 -33.83
CA GLN A 34 13.26 11.70 -34.61
C GLN A 34 11.81 12.05 -34.23
N PRO A 35 10.90 12.31 -35.21
CA PRO A 35 9.48 12.59 -34.92
C PRO A 35 8.79 11.48 -34.09
N GLY A 36 9.18 10.22 -34.31
CA GLY A 36 8.67 9.07 -33.57
C GLY A 36 9.01 9.07 -32.10
N PHE A 37 10.09 9.75 -31.68
CA PHE A 37 10.48 9.80 -30.27
C PHE A 37 9.43 10.52 -29.40
N ALA A 38 8.86 11.62 -29.90
CA ALA A 38 7.80 12.32 -29.17
C ALA A 38 6.55 11.44 -28.99
N VAL A 39 6.19 10.65 -30.00
CA VAL A 39 5.08 9.69 -29.92
C VAL A 39 5.38 8.62 -28.88
N TYR A 40 6.61 8.06 -28.88
CA TYR A 40 7.03 7.04 -27.91
C TYR A 40 7.02 7.60 -26.48
N ARG A 41 7.56 8.79 -26.27
CA ARG A 41 7.54 9.48 -24.97
C ARG A 41 6.12 9.65 -24.44
N ASN A 42 5.20 10.12 -25.29
CA ASN A 42 3.79 10.27 -24.91
C ASN A 42 3.13 8.94 -24.59
N THR A 43 3.50 7.86 -25.29
CA THR A 43 3.00 6.50 -25.02
C THR A 43 3.48 5.99 -23.68
N VAL A 44 4.75 6.22 -23.34
CA VAL A 44 5.31 5.84 -22.02
C VAL A 44 4.60 6.60 -20.90
N ALA A 45 4.48 7.93 -21.02
CA ALA A 45 3.77 8.75 -20.03
C ALA A 45 2.30 8.30 -19.88
N LYS A 46 1.61 8.04 -20.99
CA LYS A 46 0.25 7.49 -20.98
C LYS A 46 0.20 6.13 -20.26
N GLY A 47 1.14 5.23 -20.52
CA GLY A 47 1.21 3.92 -19.86
C GLY A 47 1.37 4.05 -18.35
N CYS A 48 2.17 5.00 -17.87
CA CYS A 48 2.31 5.28 -16.44
C CYS A 48 1.02 5.85 -15.82
N ILE A 49 0.31 6.73 -16.53
CA ILE A 49 -0.98 7.29 -16.09
C ILE A 49 -2.04 6.18 -16.02
N ASP A 50 -2.11 5.33 -17.05
CA ASP A 50 -3.05 4.21 -17.12
C ASP A 50 -2.77 3.20 -15.99
N ALA A 51 -1.50 2.96 -15.67
CA ALA A 51 -1.09 2.13 -14.55
C ALA A 51 -1.54 2.71 -13.20
N LEU A 52 -1.36 4.01 -12.96
CA LEU A 52 -1.88 4.65 -11.75
C LEU A 52 -3.40 4.53 -11.65
N GLN A 53 -4.12 4.73 -12.74
CA GLN A 53 -5.58 4.55 -12.76
C GLN A 53 -5.98 3.11 -12.40
N ALA A 54 -5.25 2.11 -12.87
CA ALA A 54 -5.51 0.71 -12.56
C ALA A 54 -5.10 0.33 -11.13
N ASN A 55 -4.01 0.91 -10.61
CA ASN A 55 -3.48 0.61 -9.28
C ASN A 55 -4.25 1.31 -8.14
N TYR A 56 -5.02 2.37 -8.46
CA TYR A 56 -5.79 3.16 -7.49
C TYR A 56 -7.29 3.23 -7.84
N PRO A 57 -7.98 2.07 -7.92
CA PRO A 57 -9.35 2.01 -8.39
C PRO A 57 -10.36 2.67 -7.43
N ALA A 58 -10.14 2.63 -6.11
CA ALA A 58 -11.02 3.29 -5.15
C ALA A 58 -10.87 4.83 -5.24
N VAL A 59 -9.63 5.31 -5.36
CA VAL A 59 -9.40 6.74 -5.64
C VAL A 59 -10.07 7.14 -6.95
N HIS A 60 -9.89 6.35 -8.01
CA HIS A 60 -10.51 6.61 -9.31
C HIS A 60 -12.04 6.72 -9.22
N ALA A 61 -12.67 5.80 -8.49
CA ALA A 61 -14.13 5.81 -8.32
C ALA A 61 -14.63 7.06 -7.55
N LEU A 62 -13.84 7.53 -6.56
CA LEU A 62 -14.19 8.71 -5.76
C LEU A 62 -14.07 10.03 -6.53
N VAL A 63 -13.03 10.18 -7.36
CA VAL A 63 -12.72 11.48 -7.99
C VAL A 63 -13.04 11.54 -9.48
N GLY A 64 -13.32 10.41 -10.09
CA GLY A 64 -13.58 10.28 -11.54
C GLY A 64 -12.33 10.28 -12.40
N THR A 65 -12.53 9.91 -13.66
CA THR A 65 -11.43 9.64 -14.62
C THR A 65 -10.59 10.89 -14.90
N ASP A 66 -11.22 12.02 -15.22
CA ASP A 66 -10.50 13.20 -15.65
C ASP A 66 -9.65 13.79 -14.54
N TRP A 67 -10.18 13.83 -13.32
CA TRP A 67 -9.45 14.32 -12.16
C TRP A 67 -8.25 13.43 -11.84
N LEU A 68 -8.48 12.10 -11.77
CA LEU A 68 -7.39 11.16 -11.47
C LEU A 68 -6.29 11.23 -12.53
N ARG A 69 -6.64 11.30 -13.80
CA ARG A 69 -5.65 11.39 -14.87
C ARG A 69 -4.83 12.68 -14.81
N ALA A 70 -5.46 13.80 -14.42
CA ALA A 70 -4.73 15.06 -14.21
C ALA A 70 -3.75 14.95 -13.03
N ALA A 71 -4.17 14.36 -11.89
CA ALA A 71 -3.31 14.12 -10.75
C ALA A 71 -2.18 13.13 -11.09
N ALA A 72 -2.50 12.04 -11.79
CA ALA A 72 -1.52 11.05 -12.26
C ALA A 72 -0.49 11.68 -13.21
N HIS A 73 -0.91 12.53 -14.14
CA HIS A 73 0.01 13.26 -15.01
C HIS A 73 1.01 14.10 -14.21
N ALA A 74 0.52 14.85 -13.20
CA ALA A 74 1.39 15.64 -12.34
C ALA A 74 2.34 14.76 -11.50
N PHE A 75 1.87 13.60 -11.03
CA PHE A 75 2.67 12.64 -10.29
C PHE A 75 3.78 12.03 -11.15
N VAL A 76 3.46 11.52 -12.34
CA VAL A 76 4.41 10.86 -13.25
C VAL A 76 5.62 11.75 -13.55
N HIS A 77 5.40 13.06 -13.72
CA HIS A 77 6.48 14.00 -13.99
C HIS A 77 7.38 14.25 -12.78
N LYS A 78 6.85 14.14 -11.55
CA LYS A 78 7.63 14.30 -10.31
C LYS A 78 8.28 13.01 -9.83
N HIS A 79 7.64 11.89 -10.11
CA HIS A 79 7.98 10.57 -9.62
C HIS A 79 7.97 9.55 -10.77
N PRO A 80 8.89 9.63 -11.72
CA PRO A 80 8.96 8.68 -12.83
C PRO A 80 9.20 7.26 -12.28
N PRO A 81 8.74 6.20 -12.99
CA PRO A 81 8.96 4.83 -12.56
C PRO A 81 10.46 4.50 -12.56
N THR A 82 10.92 3.84 -11.52
CA THR A 82 12.29 3.32 -11.37
C THR A 82 12.38 1.83 -11.67
N ASP A 83 11.24 1.18 -11.90
CA ASP A 83 11.10 -0.25 -12.19
C ASP A 83 10.11 -0.41 -13.35
N GLY A 84 10.37 -1.37 -14.24
CA GLY A 84 9.50 -1.68 -15.37
C GLY A 84 8.16 -2.35 -14.99
N ARG A 85 7.99 -2.76 -13.73
CA ARG A 85 6.76 -3.37 -13.23
C ARG A 85 5.70 -2.32 -12.90
N LEU A 86 4.96 -1.87 -13.89
CA LEU A 86 3.94 -0.83 -13.73
C LEU A 86 2.83 -1.21 -12.73
N MET A 87 2.60 -2.49 -12.47
CA MET A 87 1.71 -2.95 -11.39
C MET A 87 2.19 -2.49 -10.01
N ALA A 88 3.49 -2.34 -9.79
CA ALA A 88 4.06 -1.84 -8.55
C ALA A 88 4.25 -0.31 -8.53
N TYR A 89 3.96 0.38 -9.64
CA TYR A 89 4.17 1.82 -9.76
C TYR A 89 3.19 2.62 -8.92
N GLY A 90 3.66 3.73 -8.38
CA GLY A 90 2.84 4.69 -7.63
C GLY A 90 2.97 4.62 -6.12
N ALA A 91 4.00 3.96 -5.56
CA ALA A 91 4.17 3.80 -4.10
C ALA A 91 4.03 5.11 -3.30
N GLY A 92 4.47 6.25 -3.84
CA GLY A 92 4.35 7.56 -3.20
C GLY A 92 3.11 8.37 -3.61
N PHE A 93 2.12 7.75 -4.27
CA PHE A 93 0.97 8.51 -4.79
C PHE A 93 0.04 9.01 -3.67
N ALA A 94 -0.07 8.28 -2.56
CA ALA A 94 -0.85 8.71 -1.40
C ALA A 94 -0.29 9.99 -0.78
N GLU A 95 1.01 10.03 -0.52
CA GLU A 95 1.73 11.21 0.02
C GLU A 95 1.68 12.38 -0.96
N PHE A 96 1.77 12.10 -2.25
CA PHE A 96 1.57 13.12 -3.28
C PHE A 96 0.17 13.73 -3.23
N LEU A 97 -0.88 12.92 -3.06
CA LEU A 97 -2.26 13.40 -2.96
C LEU A 97 -2.49 14.27 -1.73
N GLU A 98 -1.88 13.95 -0.59
CA GLU A 98 -1.95 14.77 0.63
C GLU A 98 -1.35 16.17 0.44
N GLY A 99 -0.29 16.29 -0.38
CA GLY A 99 0.33 17.56 -0.74
C GLY A 99 -0.23 18.21 -2.01
N PHE A 100 -1.19 17.59 -2.67
CA PHE A 100 -1.70 18.06 -3.96
C PHE A 100 -2.84 19.06 -3.78
N GLY A 101 -2.59 20.34 -4.08
CA GLY A 101 -3.57 21.43 -3.86
C GLY A 101 -4.99 21.14 -4.33
N PRO A 102 -5.22 20.55 -5.54
CA PRO A 102 -6.57 20.17 -5.98
C PRO A 102 -7.27 19.11 -5.12
N ALA A 103 -6.53 18.36 -4.27
CA ALA A 103 -7.08 17.38 -3.34
C ALA A 103 -7.38 17.97 -1.94
N ALA A 104 -7.10 19.24 -1.68
CA ALA A 104 -7.22 19.86 -0.35
C ALA A 104 -8.63 19.71 0.29
N ASN A 105 -9.68 19.65 -0.51
CA ASN A 105 -11.06 19.44 -0.04
C ASN A 105 -11.44 17.96 0.11
N LEU A 106 -10.51 17.04 -0.10
CA LEU A 106 -10.67 15.59 -0.02
C LEU A 106 -9.62 14.98 0.92
N PRO A 107 -9.61 15.37 2.22
CA PRO A 107 -8.51 15.03 3.14
C PRO A 107 -8.36 13.52 3.39
N TYR A 108 -9.42 12.74 3.14
CA TYR A 108 -9.41 11.27 3.25
C TYR A 108 -8.73 10.57 2.06
N LEU A 109 -8.46 11.29 0.97
CA LEU A 109 -8.04 10.67 -0.29
C LEU A 109 -6.69 9.97 -0.20
N GLY A 110 -5.74 10.56 0.55
CA GLY A 110 -4.45 9.93 0.82
C GLY A 110 -4.58 8.60 1.57
N ALA A 111 -5.47 8.55 2.59
CA ALA A 111 -5.71 7.32 3.34
C ALA A 111 -6.38 6.23 2.47
N VAL A 112 -7.33 6.61 1.60
CA VAL A 112 -7.94 5.68 0.62
C VAL A 112 -6.89 5.18 -0.37
N ALA A 113 -6.01 6.04 -0.86
CA ALA A 113 -4.92 5.65 -1.76
C ALA A 113 -3.95 4.65 -1.09
N ARG A 114 -3.64 4.82 0.20
CA ARG A 114 -2.84 3.83 0.94
C ARG A 114 -3.51 2.46 0.99
N LEU A 115 -4.84 2.40 1.10
CA LEU A 115 -5.54 1.12 1.07
C LEU A 115 -5.51 0.45 -0.31
N ASP A 116 -5.64 1.20 -1.40
CA ASP A 116 -5.40 0.67 -2.75
C ASP A 116 -3.96 0.14 -2.87
N ARG A 117 -2.99 0.86 -2.30
CA ARG A 117 -1.60 0.41 -2.27
C ARG A 117 -1.42 -0.85 -1.42
N CYS A 118 -2.02 -0.92 -0.24
CA CYS A 118 -2.03 -2.11 0.62
C CYS A 118 -2.57 -3.33 -0.13
N TRP A 119 -3.62 -3.16 -0.94
CA TRP A 119 -4.16 -4.24 -1.76
C TRP A 119 -3.13 -4.74 -2.78
N THR A 120 -2.49 -3.83 -3.51
CA THR A 120 -1.46 -4.17 -4.50
C THR A 120 -0.28 -4.88 -3.84
N GLU A 121 0.20 -4.37 -2.71
CA GLU A 121 1.31 -4.96 -1.97
C GLU A 121 0.98 -6.34 -1.39
N SER A 122 -0.24 -6.53 -0.87
CA SER A 122 -0.72 -7.84 -0.41
C SER A 122 -0.78 -8.84 -1.57
N HIS A 123 -1.27 -8.38 -2.74
CA HIS A 123 -1.35 -9.21 -3.95
C HIS A 123 0.03 -9.66 -4.46
N LEU A 124 1.02 -8.78 -4.44
CA LEU A 124 2.37 -9.02 -4.96
C LEU A 124 3.32 -9.65 -3.94
N ALA A 125 2.89 -9.79 -2.68
CA ALA A 125 3.75 -10.31 -1.62
C ALA A 125 4.14 -11.77 -1.84
N ALA A 126 5.26 -12.16 -1.25
CA ALA A 126 5.68 -13.56 -1.22
C ALA A 126 4.69 -14.43 -0.44
N ASP A 127 4.58 -15.68 -0.83
CA ASP A 127 3.82 -16.68 -0.08
C ASP A 127 4.59 -17.13 1.16
N ALA A 128 3.85 -17.37 2.24
CA ALA A 128 4.37 -17.96 3.46
C ALA A 128 3.26 -18.75 4.18
N PRO A 129 3.60 -19.74 5.01
CA PRO A 129 2.62 -20.41 5.85
C PRO A 129 2.06 -19.46 6.91
N ALA A 130 0.72 -19.43 7.03
CA ALA A 130 0.05 -18.67 8.09
C ALA A 130 0.18 -19.43 9.45
N LEU A 131 0.28 -18.65 10.52
CA LEU A 131 0.30 -19.16 11.89
C LEU A 131 -1.05 -19.82 12.22
N GLN A 132 -0.98 -21.08 12.64
CA GLN A 132 -2.17 -21.85 13.00
C GLN A 132 -2.54 -21.65 14.47
N ALA A 133 -3.83 -21.42 14.74
CA ALA A 133 -4.34 -21.28 16.11
C ALA A 133 -4.00 -22.47 16.99
N ALA A 134 -4.05 -23.71 16.45
CA ALA A 134 -3.70 -24.92 17.16
C ALA A 134 -2.23 -24.94 17.63
N TRP A 135 -1.30 -24.39 16.84
CA TRP A 135 0.09 -24.28 17.24
C TRP A 135 0.25 -23.28 18.42
N LEU A 136 -0.42 -22.13 18.33
CA LEU A 136 -0.35 -21.13 19.39
C LEU A 136 -0.94 -21.64 20.71
N ALA A 137 -2.05 -22.38 20.64
CA ALA A 137 -2.72 -22.98 21.82
C ALA A 137 -1.88 -24.06 22.53
N GLN A 138 -0.85 -24.58 21.91
CA GLN A 138 0.07 -25.56 22.50
C GLN A 138 1.23 -24.93 23.27
N GLN A 139 1.38 -23.60 23.18
CA GLN A 139 2.46 -22.93 23.88
C GLN A 139 2.12 -22.74 25.37
N ALA A 140 3.11 -22.93 26.22
CA ALA A 140 2.96 -22.60 27.65
C ALA A 140 2.81 -21.06 27.80
N PRO A 141 2.04 -20.56 28.78
CA PRO A 141 1.80 -19.13 28.96
C PRO A 141 3.10 -18.29 29.01
N GLU A 142 4.11 -18.79 29.71
CA GLU A 142 5.41 -18.12 29.87
C GLU A 142 6.18 -18.05 28.54
N ALA A 143 6.09 -19.12 27.75
CA ALA A 143 6.69 -19.15 26.40
C ALA A 143 5.93 -18.24 25.43
N LEU A 144 4.59 -18.22 25.52
CA LEU A 144 3.73 -17.36 24.71
C LEU A 144 4.06 -15.87 24.91
N ALA A 145 4.26 -15.44 26.17
CA ALA A 145 4.60 -14.06 26.49
C ALA A 145 5.88 -13.58 25.77
N LEU A 146 6.86 -14.47 25.65
CA LEU A 146 8.17 -14.19 25.06
C LEU A 146 8.21 -14.39 23.52
N LEU A 147 7.16 -14.95 22.91
CA LEU A 147 7.11 -15.16 21.47
C LEU A 147 7.23 -13.81 20.72
N ARG A 148 7.99 -13.85 19.62
CA ARG A 148 8.04 -12.73 18.65
C ARG A 148 7.23 -13.15 17.45
N LEU A 149 5.95 -12.78 17.45
CA LEU A 149 5.07 -13.01 16.33
C LEU A 149 5.44 -12.07 15.19
N GLN A 150 5.36 -12.57 13.96
CA GLN A 150 5.67 -11.75 12.78
C GLN A 150 4.45 -11.65 11.89
N PRO A 151 4.16 -10.46 11.35
CA PRO A 151 3.14 -10.31 10.33
C PRO A 151 3.45 -11.19 9.10
N HIS A 152 2.40 -11.74 8.52
CA HIS A 152 2.52 -12.48 7.26
C HIS A 152 3.01 -11.54 6.14
N PRO A 153 3.87 -11.98 5.20
CA PRO A 153 4.36 -11.14 4.10
C PRO A 153 3.25 -10.44 3.30
N ALA A 154 2.08 -11.06 3.18
CA ALA A 154 0.93 -10.48 2.52
C ALA A 154 0.00 -9.67 3.45
N ALA A 155 0.28 -9.59 4.74
CA ALA A 155 -0.51 -8.76 5.65
C ALA A 155 -0.14 -7.28 5.45
N ARG A 156 -1.16 -6.45 5.30
CA ARG A 156 -1.07 -4.99 5.27
C ARG A 156 -2.15 -4.43 6.17
N TRP A 157 -1.83 -3.40 6.89
CA TRP A 157 -2.80 -2.73 7.77
C TRP A 157 -2.52 -1.24 7.81
N GLN A 158 -3.54 -0.51 8.19
CA GLN A 158 -3.47 0.94 8.30
C GLN A 158 -4.48 1.40 9.34
N TRP A 159 -4.12 2.41 10.11
CA TRP A 159 -5.03 3.21 10.93
C TRP A 159 -5.15 4.62 10.36
N CYS A 160 -6.36 5.09 10.17
CA CYS A 160 -6.69 6.47 9.83
C CYS A 160 -7.46 7.08 10.99
N ALA A 161 -6.90 8.07 11.68
CA ALA A 161 -7.49 8.60 12.91
C ALA A 161 -8.70 9.53 12.67
N GLU A 162 -8.79 10.18 11.51
CA GLU A 162 -9.69 11.30 11.28
C GLU A 162 -10.86 10.98 10.35
N HIS A 163 -10.75 9.93 9.56
CA HIS A 163 -11.69 9.66 8.48
C HIS A 163 -12.07 8.18 8.41
N PRO A 164 -13.29 7.85 7.97
CA PRO A 164 -13.74 6.48 7.73
C PRO A 164 -13.13 5.91 6.44
N ALA A 165 -11.78 5.88 6.40
CA ALA A 165 -11.05 5.56 5.18
C ALA A 165 -11.28 4.12 4.72
N TYR A 166 -11.44 3.18 5.66
CA TYR A 166 -11.75 1.78 5.32
C TYR A 166 -13.13 1.67 4.67
N THR A 167 -14.16 2.23 5.28
CA THR A 167 -15.52 2.19 4.74
C THR A 167 -15.61 2.90 3.38
N LEU A 168 -14.98 4.08 3.24
CA LEU A 168 -14.89 4.78 1.95
C LEU A 168 -14.27 3.90 0.88
N TRP A 169 -13.12 3.30 1.18
CA TRP A 169 -12.39 2.44 0.26
C TRP A 169 -13.19 1.17 -0.08
N GLN A 170 -13.76 0.51 0.94
CA GLN A 170 -14.55 -0.70 0.76
C GLN A 170 -15.77 -0.47 -0.12
N CYS A 171 -16.52 0.61 0.11
CA CYS A 171 -17.67 0.95 -0.73
C CYS A 171 -17.29 1.05 -2.20
N GLN A 172 -16.14 1.67 -2.51
CA GLN A 172 -15.69 1.79 -3.90
C GLN A 172 -15.22 0.45 -4.48
N ARG A 173 -14.56 -0.38 -3.67
CA ARG A 173 -14.07 -1.70 -4.12
C ARG A 173 -15.19 -2.69 -4.38
N ASP A 174 -16.22 -2.68 -3.51
CA ASP A 174 -17.33 -3.63 -3.56
C ASP A 174 -18.54 -3.07 -4.37
N GLY A 175 -18.45 -1.82 -4.84
CA GLY A 175 -19.55 -1.16 -5.56
C GLY A 175 -20.76 -0.90 -4.66
N LEU A 176 -20.54 -0.71 -3.36
CA LEU A 176 -21.60 -0.45 -2.38
C LEU A 176 -21.92 1.05 -2.33
N PRO A 177 -23.19 1.41 -2.10
CA PRO A 177 -23.57 2.80 -1.88
C PRO A 177 -22.96 3.31 -0.57
N TRP A 178 -22.63 4.60 -0.54
CA TRP A 178 -22.28 5.28 0.70
C TRP A 178 -23.50 5.40 1.60
N ASP A 179 -23.35 5.00 2.86
CA ASP A 179 -24.37 5.24 3.88
C ASP A 179 -24.20 6.66 4.44
N ALA A 180 -25.25 7.48 4.30
CA ALA A 180 -25.24 8.87 4.78
C ALA A 180 -25.16 8.97 6.31
N ASP A 181 -25.60 7.93 7.02
CA ASP A 181 -25.56 7.84 8.49
C ASP A 181 -24.23 7.26 9.02
N GLN A 182 -23.30 6.90 8.14
CA GLN A 182 -21.97 6.40 8.52
C GLN A 182 -21.24 7.44 9.39
N PRO A 183 -20.81 7.08 10.61
CA PRO A 183 -20.04 7.99 11.46
C PRO A 183 -18.76 8.45 10.78
N TRP A 184 -18.50 9.75 10.81
CA TRP A 184 -17.24 10.31 10.29
C TRP A 184 -16.18 10.25 11.36
N GLN A 185 -15.57 9.08 11.53
CA GLN A 185 -14.60 8.78 12.57
C GLN A 185 -13.43 7.95 12.00
N GLY A 186 -12.36 7.84 12.80
CA GLY A 186 -11.20 7.05 12.42
C GLY A 186 -11.52 5.56 12.30
N GLU A 187 -10.90 4.92 11.33
CA GLU A 187 -11.03 3.48 11.05
C GLU A 187 -9.69 2.86 10.73
N GLY A 188 -9.57 1.57 11.05
CA GLY A 188 -8.45 0.76 10.60
C GLY A 188 -8.89 -0.35 9.66
N ALA A 189 -7.94 -0.79 8.85
CA ALA A 189 -8.10 -1.84 7.88
C ALA A 189 -7.01 -2.88 8.01
N LEU A 190 -7.35 -4.14 7.77
CA LEU A 190 -6.44 -5.26 7.59
C LEU A 190 -6.69 -5.86 6.20
N LEU A 191 -5.65 -6.00 5.41
CA LEU A 191 -5.66 -6.73 4.15
C LEU A 191 -4.71 -7.92 4.27
N THR A 192 -5.17 -9.08 3.83
CA THR A 192 -4.41 -10.33 3.84
C THR A 192 -4.67 -11.09 2.55
N ARG A 193 -3.88 -12.12 2.29
CA ARG A 193 -4.08 -12.97 1.11
C ARG A 193 -4.12 -14.46 1.49
N PRO A 194 -5.10 -14.91 2.27
CA PRO A 194 -5.35 -16.32 2.44
C PRO A 194 -5.88 -16.90 1.12
N HIS A 195 -5.50 -18.12 0.78
CA HIS A 195 -6.02 -18.85 -0.37
C HIS A 195 -5.93 -18.07 -1.70
N ASP A 196 -4.79 -17.41 -1.95
CA ASP A 196 -4.44 -16.72 -3.20
C ASP A 196 -5.28 -15.48 -3.57
N ALA A 197 -6.26 -15.10 -2.76
CA ALA A 197 -7.09 -13.91 -2.96
C ALA A 197 -6.89 -12.90 -1.85
N VAL A 198 -6.72 -11.62 -2.22
CA VAL A 198 -6.68 -10.54 -1.23
C VAL A 198 -8.06 -10.38 -0.61
N GLN A 199 -8.09 -10.43 0.72
CA GLN A 199 -9.27 -10.21 1.54
C GLN A 199 -9.01 -9.02 2.48
N TRP A 200 -10.08 -8.37 2.93
CA TRP A 200 -10.01 -7.22 3.82
C TRP A 200 -11.07 -7.29 4.90
N ALA A 201 -10.74 -6.68 6.03
CA ALA A 201 -11.63 -6.56 7.18
C ALA A 201 -11.33 -5.27 7.95
N PRO A 202 -12.31 -4.73 8.69
CA PRO A 202 -12.04 -3.66 9.64
C PRO A 202 -11.07 -4.17 10.71
N LEU A 203 -10.15 -3.31 11.15
CA LEU A 203 -9.19 -3.61 12.21
C LEU A 203 -9.25 -2.49 13.26
N PRO A 204 -9.55 -2.79 14.53
CA PRO A 204 -9.49 -1.80 15.60
C PRO A 204 -8.10 -1.18 15.75
N HIS A 205 -8.02 0.02 16.32
CA HIS A 205 -6.73 0.71 16.56
C HIS A 205 -5.76 -0.17 17.35
N ALA A 206 -6.24 -0.87 18.38
CA ALA A 206 -5.44 -1.85 19.12
C ALA A 206 -4.84 -2.94 18.22
N GLY A 207 -5.55 -3.35 17.18
CA GLY A 207 -5.07 -4.34 16.21
C GLY A 207 -3.95 -3.82 15.34
N CYS A 208 -4.05 -2.57 14.90
CA CYS A 208 -2.97 -1.91 14.17
C CYS A 208 -1.72 -1.80 15.06
N ALA A 209 -1.87 -1.33 16.31
CA ALA A 209 -0.77 -1.19 17.26
C ALA A 209 -0.10 -2.54 17.58
N LEU A 210 -0.89 -3.61 17.72
CA LEU A 210 -0.35 -4.96 17.92
C LEU A 210 0.49 -5.43 16.74
N LEU A 211 -0.01 -5.23 15.52
CA LEU A 211 0.72 -5.60 14.30
C LEU A 211 1.98 -4.74 14.10
N ASP A 212 1.92 -3.44 14.42
CA ASP A 212 3.10 -2.55 14.38
C ASP A 212 4.18 -3.03 15.35
N ALA A 213 3.82 -3.39 16.58
CA ALA A 213 4.74 -3.94 17.56
C ALA A 213 5.33 -5.28 17.10
N CYS A 214 4.51 -6.18 16.53
CA CYS A 214 4.97 -7.43 15.96
C CYS A 214 5.95 -7.21 14.80
N ALA A 215 5.68 -6.25 13.92
CA ALA A 215 6.56 -5.88 12.81
C ALA A 215 7.89 -5.31 13.31
N ALA A 216 7.87 -4.57 14.43
CA ALA A 216 9.07 -4.06 15.11
C ALA A 216 9.83 -5.15 15.87
N GLY A 217 9.34 -6.38 15.91
CA GLY A 217 9.99 -7.53 16.60
C GLY A 217 9.80 -7.54 18.11
N ALA A 218 8.77 -6.86 18.64
CA ALA A 218 8.41 -6.91 20.05
C ALA A 218 8.02 -8.34 20.49
N THR A 219 8.11 -8.62 21.78
CA THR A 219 7.51 -9.84 22.34
C THR A 219 5.99 -9.75 22.28
N PHE A 220 5.30 -10.89 22.37
CA PHE A 220 3.83 -10.89 22.35
C PHE A 220 3.26 -10.12 23.56
N GLU A 221 3.89 -10.21 24.73
CA GLU A 221 3.52 -9.44 25.91
C GLU A 221 3.63 -7.93 25.66
N ASP A 222 4.76 -7.47 25.10
CA ASP A 222 4.96 -6.06 24.78
C ASP A 222 3.99 -5.57 23.69
N ALA A 223 3.74 -6.39 22.68
CA ALA A 223 2.79 -6.08 21.63
C ALA A 223 1.34 -5.99 22.14
N ALA A 224 0.96 -6.88 23.05
CA ALA A 224 -0.33 -6.83 23.75
C ALA A 224 -0.45 -5.57 24.62
N ALA A 225 0.63 -5.20 25.34
CA ALA A 225 0.66 -3.96 26.13
C ALA A 225 0.49 -2.71 25.25
N GLN A 226 1.15 -2.65 24.09
CA GLN A 226 0.98 -1.54 23.14
C GLN A 226 -0.45 -1.47 22.56
N ALA A 227 -1.05 -2.63 22.28
CA ALA A 227 -2.45 -2.69 21.84
C ALA A 227 -3.40 -2.09 22.90
N LEU A 228 -3.22 -2.44 24.20
CA LEU A 228 -4.01 -1.90 25.30
C LEU A 228 -3.71 -0.44 25.61
N GLN A 229 -2.53 0.06 25.26
CA GLN A 229 -2.24 1.52 25.32
C GLN A 229 -3.00 2.29 24.23
N ALA A 230 -3.14 1.70 23.03
CA ALA A 230 -3.89 2.29 21.93
C ALA A 230 -5.40 2.27 22.19
N ASP A 231 -5.93 1.19 22.77
CA ASP A 231 -7.31 1.06 23.22
C ASP A 231 -7.38 0.19 24.50
N PRO A 232 -7.54 0.83 25.67
CA PRO A 232 -7.63 0.10 26.96
C PRO A 232 -8.84 -0.84 27.07
N THR A 233 -9.84 -0.70 26.20
CA THR A 233 -11.05 -1.53 26.21
C THR A 233 -10.98 -2.71 25.23
N ALA A 234 -9.86 -2.87 24.51
CA ALA A 234 -9.71 -3.89 23.48
C ALA A 234 -9.81 -5.31 24.05
N ASP A 235 -10.59 -6.15 23.38
CA ASP A 235 -10.64 -7.60 23.63
C ASP A 235 -9.45 -8.28 22.92
N LEU A 236 -8.32 -8.42 23.63
CA LEU A 236 -7.12 -9.05 23.08
C LEU A 236 -7.34 -10.48 22.56
N PRO A 237 -8.05 -11.38 23.27
CA PRO A 237 -8.38 -12.70 22.75
C PRO A 237 -9.13 -12.65 21.41
N ALA A 238 -10.17 -11.82 21.31
CA ALA A 238 -10.93 -11.64 20.07
C ALA A 238 -10.05 -11.07 18.94
N LEU A 239 -9.18 -10.14 19.26
CA LEU A 239 -8.24 -9.53 18.33
C LEU A 239 -7.22 -10.56 17.79
N VAL A 240 -6.59 -11.33 18.67
CA VAL A 240 -5.65 -12.40 18.27
C VAL A 240 -6.38 -13.44 17.41
N ALA A 241 -7.60 -13.82 17.80
CA ALA A 241 -8.42 -14.73 16.99
C ALA A 241 -8.75 -14.18 15.61
N LEU A 242 -9.00 -12.87 15.46
CA LEU A 242 -9.17 -12.21 14.17
C LEU A 242 -7.89 -12.34 13.33
N LEU A 243 -6.74 -11.99 13.87
CA LEU A 243 -5.46 -12.02 13.16
C LEU A 243 -5.07 -13.45 12.71
N LEU A 244 -5.36 -14.45 13.52
CA LEU A 244 -5.13 -15.85 13.17
C LEU A 244 -6.07 -16.32 12.06
N ARG A 245 -7.38 -16.04 12.17
CA ARG A 245 -8.37 -16.42 11.16
C ARG A 245 -8.13 -15.75 9.80
N SER A 246 -7.67 -14.50 9.81
CA SER A 246 -7.36 -13.78 8.57
C SER A 246 -6.02 -14.18 7.96
N GLY A 247 -5.19 -14.99 8.63
CA GLY A 247 -3.84 -15.32 8.19
C GLY A 247 -2.88 -14.14 8.25
N ALA A 248 -3.12 -13.18 9.15
CA ALA A 248 -2.30 -11.97 9.27
C ALA A 248 -0.92 -12.21 9.88
N LEU A 249 -0.72 -13.36 10.54
CA LEU A 249 0.53 -13.75 11.17
C LEU A 249 1.15 -14.94 10.44
N ARG A 250 2.48 -14.95 10.30
CA ARG A 250 3.19 -16.08 9.68
C ARG A 250 3.58 -17.12 10.71
N ALA A 251 3.64 -18.37 10.28
CA ALA A 251 4.19 -19.44 11.09
C ALA A 251 5.67 -19.15 11.41
N PRO A 252 6.16 -19.52 12.61
CA PRO A 252 7.58 -19.43 12.91
C PRO A 252 8.36 -20.32 11.94
N GLU A 253 9.55 -19.86 11.56
CA GLU A 253 10.45 -20.69 10.76
C GLU A 253 10.82 -21.92 11.60
N THR A 254 10.39 -23.09 11.16
CA THR A 254 10.85 -24.33 11.76
C THR A 254 12.33 -24.44 11.45
N SER A 255 13.19 -24.23 12.46
CA SER A 255 14.60 -24.53 12.30
C SER A 255 14.71 -26.00 11.91
N LEU A 256 15.01 -26.24 10.64
CA LEU A 256 15.42 -27.58 10.19
C LEU A 256 16.76 -27.87 10.88
N ASN A 257 16.70 -28.57 12.01
CA ASN A 257 17.85 -29.22 12.61
C ASN A 257 18.19 -30.47 11.83
#